data_589f612983a08c08b7aea0c69abee378
#
_entry.id   589f612983a08c08b7aea0c69abee378
#
_cell.length_a   1.000
_cell.length_b   1.000
_cell.length_c   1.000
_cell.angle_alpha   90.00
_cell.angle_beta   90.00
_cell.angle_gamma   90.00
#
_symmetry.space_group_name_H-M   'P 1'
#
loop_
_entity.id
_entity.type
_entity.pdbx_description
1 polymer ?
#
loop_
_entity_poly.entity_id
_entity_poly.type
_entity_poly.pdbx_seq_one_letter_code
_entity_poly.pdbx_strand_id
1 'polypeptide(L)'
;EMQRSLVGSEMCIRDRMVTEEIPENMRALAEEYRDKLLAAVSDFDDEIMEMYLEGEDVPADKIRAAIRKATVAVKMVPVTCGTSYKNKGVQKLLDAIVDYMPSPLDVPAIEGVNPKTDEEETREADDNAPFSALAFKIMSDPYVGRLSFFRVYSGSVETGKTVMNSTKGQRERLGRILRMHANHREDIDQV
;
A
#
# COMPACT_ATOMS: atom_id res chain seq x y z
N GLU A 1 16.64 -6.33 -6.07
CA GLU A 1 17.42 -7.33 -6.85
C GLU A 1 16.56 -8.51 -7.30
N MET A 2 15.68 -9.05 -6.48
CA MET A 2 14.81 -10.15 -6.89
C MET A 2 13.89 -9.78 -8.08
N GLN A 3 13.40 -8.55 -8.19
CA GLN A 3 12.71 -8.09 -9.40
C GLN A 3 13.63 -7.99 -10.63
N ARG A 4 14.90 -7.70 -10.44
CA ARG A 4 15.88 -7.70 -11.54
C ARG A 4 16.08 -9.08 -12.15
N SER A 5 16.05 -10.13 -11.35
CA SER A 5 16.17 -11.51 -11.83
C SER A 5 14.94 -11.99 -12.60
N LEU A 6 13.79 -11.33 -12.45
CA LEU A 6 12.54 -11.68 -13.12
C LEU A 6 12.38 -11.07 -14.51
N VAL A 7 13.03 -9.91 -14.80
CA VAL A 7 12.72 -9.09 -15.98
C VAL A 7 13.99 -8.65 -16.74
N GLY A 8 15.17 -9.09 -16.37
CA GLY A 8 16.42 -8.62 -16.94
C GLY A 8 17.01 -7.43 -16.20
N SER A 9 18.13 -6.88 -16.68
CA SER A 9 18.73 -5.68 -16.09
C SER A 9 18.01 -4.42 -16.59
N GLU A 10 17.72 -3.51 -15.66
CA GLU A 10 17.07 -2.24 -16.00
C GLU A 10 18.05 -1.08 -15.81
N MET A 11 18.24 -0.29 -16.84
CA MET A 11 19.06 0.91 -16.81
C MET A 11 18.18 2.14 -17.04
N CYS A 12 18.16 3.05 -16.07
CA CYS A 12 17.49 4.34 -16.21
C CYS A 12 18.45 5.34 -16.86
N ILE A 13 18.12 5.74 -18.09
CA ILE A 13 18.79 6.85 -18.76
C ILE A 13 17.79 8.02 -18.77
N ARG A 14 18.02 9.01 -17.90
CA ARG A 14 17.06 10.08 -17.59
C ARG A 14 15.75 9.46 -17.07
N ASP A 15 14.60 9.83 -17.56
CA ASP A 15 13.29 9.35 -17.09
C ASP A 15 12.77 8.12 -17.83
N ARG A 16 13.62 7.45 -18.63
CA ARG A 16 13.24 6.29 -19.43
C ARG A 16 13.89 5.03 -18.88
N MET A 17 13.07 4.07 -18.49
CA MET A 17 13.51 2.71 -18.17
C MET A 17 13.73 1.91 -19.48
N VAL A 18 14.84 1.22 -19.56
CA VAL A 18 15.16 0.27 -20.63
C VAL A 18 15.36 -1.09 -20.02
N THR A 19 14.66 -2.09 -20.54
CA THR A 19 14.86 -3.50 -20.14
C THR A 19 15.89 -4.12 -21.08
N GLU A 20 16.92 -4.71 -20.52
CA GLU A 20 18.00 -5.38 -21.22
C GLU A 20 18.15 -6.82 -20.73
N GLU A 21 18.81 -7.66 -21.51
CA GLU A 21 19.14 -9.01 -21.08
C GLU A 21 20.13 -8.99 -19.91
N ILE A 22 20.05 -10.02 -19.05
CA ILE A 22 20.97 -10.18 -17.93
C ILE A 22 22.38 -10.42 -18.48
N PRO A 23 23.39 -9.62 -18.05
CA PRO A 23 24.78 -9.85 -18.46
C PRO A 23 25.23 -11.28 -18.14
N GLU A 24 26.01 -11.87 -19.03
CA GLU A 24 26.44 -13.27 -18.93
C GLU A 24 27.11 -13.60 -17.59
N ASN A 25 27.94 -12.69 -17.07
CA ASN A 25 28.63 -12.85 -15.78
C ASN A 25 27.69 -12.81 -14.56
N MET A 26 26.42 -12.42 -14.73
CA MET A 26 25.42 -12.36 -13.67
C MET A 26 24.31 -13.40 -13.83
N ARG A 27 24.27 -14.12 -14.93
CA ARG A 27 23.19 -15.05 -15.25
C ARG A 27 23.04 -16.16 -14.19
N ALA A 28 24.12 -16.84 -13.84
CA ALA A 28 24.09 -17.88 -12.82
C ALA A 28 23.61 -17.37 -11.45
N LEU A 29 24.02 -16.15 -11.07
CA LEU A 29 23.57 -15.54 -9.83
C LEU A 29 22.09 -15.15 -9.88
N ALA A 30 21.62 -14.67 -11.03
CA ALA A 30 20.22 -14.33 -11.22
C ALA A 30 19.31 -15.56 -11.17
N GLU A 31 19.75 -16.68 -11.75
CA GLU A 31 19.06 -17.98 -11.70
C GLU A 31 18.98 -18.50 -10.26
N GLU A 32 20.08 -18.46 -9.50
CA GLU A 32 20.11 -18.84 -8.09
C GLU A 32 19.11 -18.05 -7.24
N TYR A 33 19.06 -16.72 -7.43
CA TYR A 33 18.13 -15.88 -6.68
C TYR A 33 16.67 -16.03 -7.14
N ARG A 34 16.46 -16.32 -8.44
CA ARG A 34 15.11 -16.67 -8.93
C ARG A 34 14.61 -17.94 -8.28
N ASP A 35 15.45 -18.96 -8.21
CA ASP A 35 15.11 -20.22 -7.57
C ASP A 35 14.77 -20.04 -6.07
N LYS A 36 15.58 -19.28 -5.34
CA LYS A 36 15.28 -18.93 -3.94
C LYS A 36 13.96 -18.16 -3.77
N LEU A 37 13.64 -17.28 -4.73
CA LEU A 37 12.36 -16.57 -4.70
C LEU A 37 11.19 -17.52 -4.93
N LEU A 38 11.27 -18.41 -5.93
CA LEU A 38 10.24 -19.40 -6.22
C LEU A 38 10.02 -20.33 -5.04
N ALA A 39 11.09 -20.84 -4.43
CA ALA A 39 11.01 -21.64 -3.20
C ALA A 39 10.31 -20.89 -2.05
N ALA A 40 10.61 -19.60 -1.86
CA ALA A 40 9.98 -18.83 -0.79
C ALA A 40 8.51 -18.46 -1.07
N VAL A 41 8.11 -18.35 -2.34
CA VAL A 41 6.75 -18.00 -2.74
C VAL A 41 5.85 -19.23 -2.83
N SER A 42 6.39 -20.40 -3.16
CA SER A 42 5.66 -21.67 -3.22
C SER A 42 5.02 -22.04 -1.89
N ASP A 43 5.56 -21.62 -0.76
CA ASP A 43 4.95 -21.84 0.56
C ASP A 43 3.58 -21.14 0.74
N PHE A 44 3.22 -20.22 -0.15
CA PHE A 44 1.99 -19.42 -0.05
C PHE A 44 1.00 -19.63 -1.18
N ASP A 45 1.37 -20.45 -2.18
CA ASP A 45 0.53 -20.72 -3.34
C ASP A 45 0.76 -22.11 -3.90
N ASP A 46 -0.26 -22.97 -3.79
CA ASP A 46 -0.17 -24.40 -4.14
C ASP A 46 0.08 -24.60 -5.65
N GLU A 47 -0.45 -23.74 -6.52
CA GLU A 47 -0.23 -23.81 -7.96
C GLU A 47 1.24 -23.53 -8.32
N ILE A 48 1.83 -22.51 -7.67
CA ILE A 48 3.26 -22.20 -7.84
C ILE A 48 4.11 -23.35 -7.29
N MET A 49 3.72 -23.95 -6.17
CA MET A 49 4.43 -25.09 -5.61
C MET A 49 4.44 -26.29 -6.59
N GLU A 50 3.31 -26.59 -7.22
CA GLU A 50 3.21 -27.68 -8.21
C GLU A 50 4.10 -27.39 -9.41
N MET A 51 4.00 -26.21 -10.03
CA MET A 51 4.85 -25.81 -11.15
C MET A 51 6.35 -25.83 -10.80
N TYR A 52 6.70 -25.39 -9.60
CA TYR A 52 8.09 -25.38 -9.13
C TYR A 52 8.65 -26.80 -8.97
N LEU A 53 7.86 -27.72 -8.40
CA LEU A 53 8.26 -29.12 -8.23
C LEU A 53 8.37 -29.88 -9.56
N GLU A 54 7.54 -29.53 -10.53
CA GLU A 54 7.59 -30.11 -11.88
C GLU A 54 8.70 -29.50 -12.75
N GLY A 55 9.36 -28.44 -12.27
CA GLY A 55 10.43 -27.75 -12.99
C GLY A 55 9.92 -26.88 -14.14
N GLU A 56 8.64 -26.49 -14.09
CA GLU A 56 8.05 -25.60 -15.07
C GLU A 56 8.45 -24.13 -14.83
N ASP A 57 8.45 -23.32 -15.91
CA ASP A 57 8.70 -21.89 -15.78
C ASP A 57 7.45 -21.16 -15.24
N VAL A 58 7.58 -20.61 -14.04
CA VAL A 58 6.49 -19.87 -13.39
C VAL A 58 6.43 -18.43 -13.94
N PRO A 59 5.28 -18.01 -14.51
CA PRO A 59 5.10 -16.67 -15.02
C PRO A 59 5.25 -15.58 -13.95
N ALA A 60 5.83 -14.43 -14.32
CA ALA A 60 6.12 -13.34 -13.39
C ALA A 60 4.86 -12.72 -12.76
N ASP A 61 3.74 -12.72 -13.45
CA ASP A 61 2.45 -12.23 -12.95
C ASP A 61 1.90 -13.13 -11.84
N LYS A 62 2.03 -14.45 -11.94
CA LYS A 62 1.66 -15.40 -10.87
C LYS A 62 2.52 -15.18 -9.63
N ILE A 63 3.84 -15.02 -9.82
CA ILE A 63 4.77 -14.72 -8.72
C ILE A 63 4.37 -13.43 -8.01
N ARG A 64 4.05 -12.36 -8.74
CA ARG A 64 3.60 -11.09 -8.16
C ARG A 64 2.29 -11.25 -7.39
N ALA A 65 1.33 -11.98 -7.93
CA ALA A 65 0.06 -12.24 -7.27
C ALA A 65 0.25 -13.01 -5.95
N ALA A 66 1.11 -14.00 -5.92
CA ALA A 66 1.42 -14.75 -4.70
C ALA A 66 2.19 -13.91 -3.67
N ILE A 67 3.15 -13.09 -4.10
CA ILE A 67 3.83 -12.12 -3.20
C ILE A 67 2.81 -11.16 -2.61
N ARG A 68 1.86 -10.61 -3.42
CA ARG A 68 0.79 -9.75 -2.92
C ARG A 68 -0.06 -10.45 -1.86
N LYS A 69 -0.54 -11.66 -2.16
CA LYS A 69 -1.33 -12.48 -1.24
C LYS A 69 -0.62 -12.70 0.09
N ALA A 70 0.65 -13.07 0.06
CA ALA A 70 1.46 -13.27 1.25
C ALA A 70 1.74 -11.97 2.02
N THR A 71 1.92 -10.85 1.31
CA THR A 71 2.15 -9.51 1.89
C THR A 71 0.89 -9.00 2.59
N VAL A 72 -0.27 -9.08 1.95
CA VAL A 72 -1.56 -8.69 2.54
C VAL A 72 -1.88 -9.54 3.78
N ALA A 73 -1.54 -10.84 3.75
CA ALA A 73 -1.67 -11.73 4.90
C ALA A 73 -0.60 -11.53 5.99
N VAL A 74 0.30 -10.54 5.84
CA VAL A 74 1.41 -10.22 6.77
C VAL A 74 2.35 -11.42 7.00
N LYS A 75 2.48 -12.29 6.02
CA LYS A 75 3.37 -13.47 6.07
C LYS A 75 4.70 -13.25 5.35
N MET A 76 4.77 -12.25 4.48
CA MET A 76 5.95 -11.89 3.71
C MET A 76 6.11 -10.38 3.66
N VAL A 77 7.34 -9.91 3.60
CA VAL A 77 7.67 -8.49 3.42
C VAL A 77 8.53 -8.36 2.16
N PRO A 78 7.99 -7.78 1.06
CA PRO A 78 8.80 -7.53 -0.13
C PRO A 78 9.83 -6.42 0.17
N VAL A 79 11.07 -6.67 -0.21
CA VAL A 79 12.19 -5.72 -0.04
C VAL A 79 12.71 -5.32 -1.40
N THR A 80 12.75 -4.02 -1.65
CA THR A 80 13.29 -3.46 -2.89
C THR A 80 14.48 -2.57 -2.59
N CYS A 81 15.40 -2.45 -3.54
CA CYS A 81 16.54 -1.56 -3.42
C CYS A 81 16.60 -0.57 -4.59
N GLY A 82 17.14 0.60 -4.32
CA GLY A 82 17.31 1.65 -5.32
C GLY A 82 18.20 2.76 -4.81
N THR A 83 18.49 3.72 -5.67
CA THR A 83 19.20 4.94 -5.27
C THR A 83 18.42 6.17 -5.72
N SER A 84 17.55 6.66 -4.83
CA SER A 84 16.69 7.81 -5.08
C SER A 84 17.47 9.09 -5.38
N TYR A 85 18.64 9.23 -4.76
CA TYR A 85 19.55 10.37 -5.02
C TYR A 85 20.04 10.42 -6.48
N LYS A 86 20.12 9.28 -7.16
CA LYS A 86 20.49 9.16 -8.57
C LYS A 86 19.29 8.88 -9.48
N ASN A 87 18.07 9.00 -8.98
CA ASN A 87 16.82 8.65 -9.68
C ASN A 87 16.81 7.23 -10.30
N LYS A 88 17.42 6.26 -9.60
CA LYS A 88 17.44 4.85 -10.05
C LYS A 88 16.59 3.99 -9.15
N GLY A 89 15.68 3.22 -9.74
CA GLY A 89 14.79 2.31 -9.03
C GLY A 89 13.55 2.95 -8.38
N VAL A 90 13.32 4.27 -8.56
CA VAL A 90 12.18 4.97 -7.96
C VAL A 90 10.86 4.48 -8.56
N GLN A 91 10.79 4.32 -9.89
CA GLN A 91 9.60 3.82 -10.57
C GLN A 91 9.26 2.40 -10.09
N LYS A 92 10.26 1.54 -9.96
CA LYS A 92 10.06 0.16 -9.45
C LYS A 92 9.60 0.11 -8.00
N LEU A 93 10.03 1.06 -7.18
CA LEU A 93 9.50 1.18 -5.82
C LEU A 93 8.01 1.59 -5.84
N LEU A 94 7.64 2.53 -6.70
CA LEU A 94 6.24 2.94 -6.86
C LEU A 94 5.38 1.79 -7.39
N ASP A 95 5.86 1.06 -8.39
CA ASP A 95 5.22 -0.14 -8.90
C ASP A 95 5.03 -1.18 -7.78
N ALA A 96 6.07 -1.44 -6.99
CA ALA A 96 6.01 -2.39 -5.87
C ALA A 96 4.99 -1.95 -4.78
N ILE A 97 4.83 -0.66 -4.54
CA ILE A 97 3.78 -0.15 -3.63
C ILE A 97 2.39 -0.49 -4.19
N VAL A 98 2.15 -0.24 -5.47
CA VAL A 98 0.87 -0.54 -6.12
C VAL A 98 0.62 -2.06 -6.17
N ASP A 99 1.66 -2.83 -6.50
CA ASP A 99 1.53 -4.28 -6.68
C ASP A 99 1.32 -5.03 -5.35
N TYR A 100 1.98 -4.59 -4.25
CA TYR A 100 2.08 -5.40 -3.04
C TYR A 100 1.41 -4.80 -1.80
N MET A 101 1.19 -3.48 -1.74
CA MET A 101 0.55 -2.89 -0.57
C MET A 101 -0.97 -3.10 -0.60
N PRO A 102 -1.60 -3.38 0.55
CA PRO A 102 -3.04 -3.56 0.61
C PRO A 102 -3.78 -2.23 0.35
N SER A 103 -4.84 -2.31 -0.43
CA SER A 103 -5.84 -1.26 -0.52
C SER A 103 -6.83 -1.34 0.66
N PRO A 104 -7.66 -0.32 0.90
CA PRO A 104 -8.73 -0.42 1.89
C PRO A 104 -9.71 -1.59 1.68
N LEU A 105 -9.84 -2.08 0.42
CA LEU A 105 -10.69 -3.21 0.07
C LEU A 105 -10.04 -4.58 0.31
N ASP A 106 -8.71 -4.62 0.46
CA ASP A 106 -7.96 -5.85 0.73
C ASP A 106 -7.90 -6.20 2.23
N VAL A 107 -8.30 -5.27 3.10
CA VAL A 107 -8.25 -5.45 4.56
C VAL A 107 -9.66 -5.69 5.11
N PRO A 108 -9.79 -6.43 6.23
CA PRO A 108 -11.08 -6.64 6.87
C PRO A 108 -11.75 -5.33 7.25
N ALA A 109 -13.08 -5.35 7.32
CA ALA A 109 -13.86 -4.25 7.86
C ALA A 109 -13.38 -3.86 9.27
N ILE A 110 -13.45 -2.57 9.58
CA ILE A 110 -13.02 -2.10 10.90
C ILE A 110 -14.10 -2.41 11.93
N GLU A 111 -13.69 -2.97 13.06
CA GLU A 111 -14.57 -3.25 14.19
C GLU A 111 -14.49 -2.11 15.21
N GLY A 112 -15.62 -1.77 15.77
CA GLY A 112 -15.74 -0.73 16.79
C GLY A 112 -16.98 -0.90 17.64
N VAL A 113 -17.13 -0.07 18.64
CA VAL A 113 -18.30 -0.07 19.54
C VAL A 113 -19.09 1.20 19.34
N ASN A 114 -20.41 1.08 19.17
CA ASN A 114 -21.28 2.22 19.09
C ASN A 114 -21.38 2.93 20.45
N PRO A 115 -20.97 4.21 20.55
CA PRO A 115 -20.90 4.90 21.84
C PRO A 115 -22.27 5.19 22.49
N LYS A 116 -23.39 4.88 21.80
CA LYS A 116 -24.75 5.09 22.32
C LYS A 116 -25.40 3.81 22.79
N THR A 117 -25.15 2.69 22.09
CA THR A 117 -25.80 1.40 22.33
C THR A 117 -24.90 0.40 23.03
N ASP A 118 -23.58 0.67 23.03
CA ASP A 118 -22.53 -0.24 23.52
C ASP A 118 -22.46 -1.57 22.72
N GLU A 119 -23.05 -1.59 21.53
CA GLU A 119 -23.04 -2.75 20.65
C GLU A 119 -21.82 -2.72 19.71
N GLU A 120 -21.32 -3.88 19.37
CA GLU A 120 -20.27 -4.02 18.38
C GLU A 120 -20.81 -3.70 16.98
N GLU A 121 -20.11 -2.85 16.25
CA GLU A 121 -20.44 -2.48 14.89
C GLU A 121 -19.20 -2.66 13.98
N THR A 122 -19.42 -3.13 12.77
CA THR A 122 -18.40 -3.18 11.71
C THR A 122 -18.62 -2.06 10.71
N ARG A 123 -17.53 -1.56 10.13
CA ARG A 123 -17.54 -0.56 9.06
C ARG A 123 -16.69 -1.07 7.90
N GLU A 124 -17.33 -1.31 6.78
CA GLU A 124 -16.68 -1.64 5.52
C GLU A 124 -16.18 -0.37 4.82
N ALA A 125 -15.20 -0.51 3.95
CA ALA A 125 -14.69 0.58 3.12
C ALA A 125 -15.67 0.88 1.96
N ASP A 126 -16.77 1.55 2.28
CA ASP A 126 -17.82 1.97 1.34
C ASP A 126 -18.11 3.45 1.54
N ASP A 127 -18.07 4.23 0.47
CA ASP A 127 -18.31 5.69 0.47
C ASP A 127 -19.73 6.06 0.88
N ASN A 128 -20.70 5.15 0.72
CA ASN A 128 -22.10 5.34 1.08
C ASN A 128 -22.44 4.88 2.51
N ALA A 129 -21.50 4.24 3.19
CA ALA A 129 -21.66 3.81 4.58
C ALA A 129 -21.64 5.01 5.55
N PRO A 130 -22.10 4.85 6.80
CA PRO A 130 -21.94 5.88 7.81
C PRO A 130 -20.49 6.28 7.99
N PHE A 131 -20.24 7.60 8.05
CA PHE A 131 -18.88 8.13 8.19
C PHE A 131 -18.20 7.64 9.46
N SER A 132 -17.02 7.08 9.31
CA SER A 132 -16.10 6.76 10.41
C SER A 132 -14.67 7.09 10.05
N ALA A 133 -13.96 7.70 10.98
CA ALA A 133 -12.58 8.13 10.78
C ALA A 133 -11.79 8.11 12.10
N LEU A 134 -10.49 7.95 12.00
CA LEU A 134 -9.56 8.03 13.12
C LEU A 134 -8.65 9.25 12.97
N ALA A 135 -8.72 10.17 13.94
CA ALA A 135 -7.72 11.23 14.07
C ALA A 135 -6.46 10.66 14.73
N PHE A 136 -5.38 10.52 13.96
CA PHE A 136 -4.18 9.82 14.44
C PHE A 136 -2.99 10.75 14.73
N LYS A 137 -3.05 12.01 14.27
CA LYS A 137 -1.96 12.97 14.46
C LYS A 137 -2.50 14.40 14.55
N ILE A 138 -1.98 15.17 15.50
CA ILE A 138 -2.21 16.60 15.61
C ILE A 138 -0.86 17.32 15.43
N MET A 139 -0.84 18.33 14.57
CA MET A 139 0.33 19.16 14.33
C MET A 139 -0.06 20.64 14.46
N SER A 140 0.79 21.42 15.08
CA SER A 140 0.62 22.88 15.10
C SER A 140 1.36 23.50 13.93
N ASP A 141 0.64 24.27 13.14
CA ASP A 141 1.17 25.02 12.00
C ASP A 141 1.11 26.51 12.32
N PRO A 142 2.20 27.28 12.10
CA PRO A 142 2.25 28.70 12.43
C PRO A 142 1.22 29.55 11.68
N TYR A 143 0.77 29.11 10.50
CA TYR A 143 -0.13 29.86 9.62
C TYR A 143 -1.59 29.41 9.67
N VAL A 144 -1.83 28.12 9.95
CA VAL A 144 -3.17 27.51 9.90
C VAL A 144 -3.67 27.14 11.31
N GLY A 145 -2.79 27.14 12.30
CA GLY A 145 -3.11 26.72 13.65
C GLY A 145 -3.01 25.19 13.81
N ARG A 146 -4.01 24.59 14.43
CA ARG A 146 -4.00 23.12 14.65
C ARG A 146 -4.49 22.39 13.42
N LEU A 147 -3.66 21.51 12.90
CA LEU A 147 -4.01 20.54 11.86
C LEU A 147 -4.20 19.18 12.51
N SER A 148 -5.39 18.61 12.36
CA SER A 148 -5.69 17.23 12.78
C SER A 148 -5.70 16.34 11.54
N PHE A 149 -4.77 15.38 11.48
CA PHE A 149 -4.72 14.39 10.42
C PHE A 149 -5.65 13.25 10.78
N PHE A 150 -6.54 12.90 9.87
CA PHE A 150 -7.46 11.79 10.08
C PHE A 150 -7.48 10.87 8.86
N ARG A 151 -7.78 9.61 9.11
CA ARG A 151 -7.98 8.59 8.09
C ARG A 151 -9.45 8.20 8.08
N VAL A 152 -10.07 8.29 6.93
CA VAL A 152 -11.44 7.80 6.71
C VAL A 152 -11.39 6.29 6.51
N TYR A 153 -12.27 5.58 7.17
CA TYR A 153 -12.44 4.13 7.04
C TYR A 153 -13.75 3.76 6.35
N SER A 154 -14.78 4.56 6.50
CA SER A 154 -16.06 4.38 5.82
C SER A 154 -16.78 5.70 5.66
N GLY A 155 -17.67 5.75 4.68
CA GLY A 155 -18.48 6.90 4.38
C GLY A 155 -17.69 8.09 3.87
N SER A 156 -18.38 9.20 3.71
CA SER A 156 -17.79 10.47 3.28
C SER A 156 -18.28 11.62 4.16
N VAL A 157 -17.51 12.71 4.19
CA VAL A 157 -17.88 13.90 4.95
C VAL A 157 -17.51 15.18 4.19
N GLU A 158 -18.43 16.15 4.23
CA GLU A 158 -18.27 17.47 3.61
C GLU A 158 -17.71 18.48 4.61
N THR A 159 -17.00 19.48 4.08
CA THR A 159 -16.59 20.66 4.84
C THR A 159 -17.79 21.34 5.49
N GLY A 160 -17.62 21.76 6.73
CA GLY A 160 -18.66 22.43 7.51
C GLY A 160 -19.64 21.50 8.22
N LYS A 161 -19.65 20.20 7.94
CA LYS A 161 -20.49 19.21 8.64
C LYS A 161 -20.03 19.00 10.07
N THR A 162 -20.95 18.51 10.87
CA THR A 162 -20.73 18.17 12.28
C THR A 162 -20.65 16.67 12.44
N VAL A 163 -19.58 16.20 13.07
CA VAL A 163 -19.31 14.79 13.37
C VAL A 163 -19.33 14.55 14.88
N MET A 164 -19.52 13.31 15.29
CA MET A 164 -19.44 12.90 16.69
C MET A 164 -18.00 12.51 17.03
N ASN A 165 -17.40 13.16 18.00
CA ASN A 165 -16.16 12.70 18.61
C ASN A 165 -16.52 11.68 19.70
N SER A 166 -16.35 10.39 19.37
CA SER A 166 -16.70 9.28 20.28
C SER A 166 -15.87 9.27 21.56
N THR A 167 -14.61 9.67 21.49
CA THR A 167 -13.73 9.73 22.67
C THR A 167 -14.17 10.78 23.69
N LYS A 168 -14.69 11.92 23.23
CA LYS A 168 -15.13 13.02 24.10
C LYS A 168 -16.65 13.01 24.34
N GLY A 169 -17.42 12.23 23.59
CA GLY A 169 -18.88 12.25 23.64
C GLY A 169 -19.48 13.58 23.16
N GLN A 170 -18.78 14.34 22.32
CA GLN A 170 -19.16 15.69 21.90
C GLN A 170 -19.23 15.81 20.38
N ARG A 171 -20.10 16.71 19.91
CA ARG A 171 -20.18 17.04 18.49
C ARG A 171 -19.11 18.09 18.16
N GLU A 172 -18.35 17.84 17.10
CA GLU A 172 -17.32 18.74 16.60
C GLU A 172 -17.60 19.10 15.14
N ARG A 173 -17.41 20.37 14.77
CA ARG A 173 -17.62 20.83 13.39
C ARG A 173 -16.29 20.77 12.63
N LEU A 174 -16.31 20.12 11.47
CA LEU A 174 -15.20 20.13 10.53
C LEU A 174 -15.20 21.44 9.74
N GLY A 175 -14.34 22.38 10.10
CA GLY A 175 -14.31 23.72 9.49
C GLY A 175 -13.79 23.72 8.06
N ARG A 176 -12.57 23.21 7.87
CA ARG A 176 -11.90 23.06 6.56
C ARG A 176 -11.32 21.66 6.47
N ILE A 177 -11.38 21.09 5.27
CA ILE A 177 -10.75 19.83 4.95
C ILE A 177 -9.63 20.12 3.96
N LEU A 178 -8.43 19.62 4.25
CA LEU A 178 -7.24 19.84 3.44
C LEU A 178 -6.68 18.50 2.95
N ARG A 179 -6.40 18.41 1.67
CA ARG A 179 -5.59 17.34 1.10
C ARG A 179 -4.13 17.78 1.09
N MET A 180 -3.27 16.97 1.69
CA MET A 180 -1.84 17.28 1.81
C MET A 180 -1.04 16.49 0.79
N HIS A 181 -0.26 17.17 -0.03
CA HIS A 181 0.74 16.61 -0.92
C HIS A 181 2.11 17.16 -0.54
N ALA A 182 2.88 16.42 0.23
CA ALA A 182 4.13 16.90 0.83
C ALA A 182 3.93 18.24 1.55
N ASN A 183 4.46 19.34 1.02
CA ASN A 183 4.29 20.70 1.57
C ASN A 183 3.14 21.48 0.91
N HIS A 184 2.48 20.91 -0.07
CA HIS A 184 1.36 21.56 -0.75
C HIS A 184 0.04 21.20 -0.08
N ARG A 185 -0.81 22.22 0.10
CA ARG A 185 -2.13 22.12 0.73
C ARG A 185 -3.18 22.49 -0.28
N GLU A 186 -4.20 21.68 -0.39
CA GLU A 186 -5.33 21.92 -1.26
C GLU A 186 -6.61 21.85 -0.43
N ASP A 187 -7.42 22.91 -0.49
CA ASP A 187 -8.76 22.89 0.12
C ASP A 187 -9.67 21.98 -0.70
N ILE A 188 -10.35 21.06 -0.02
CA ILE A 188 -11.31 20.16 -0.64
C ILE A 188 -12.66 20.26 0.07
N ASP A 189 -13.75 20.08 -0.69
CA ASP A 189 -15.09 20.20 -0.16
C ASP A 189 -15.58 18.92 0.52
N GLN A 190 -15.04 17.78 0.10
CA GLN A 190 -15.45 16.46 0.58
C GLN A 190 -14.26 15.49 0.61
N VAL A 191 -14.31 14.56 1.50
CA VAL A 191 -13.40 13.41 1.61
C VAL A 191 -14.21 12.15 1.89
#